data_4dba54be894a9b93070e376b5836e20f
#
_entry.id   4dba54be894a9b93070e376b5836e20f
#
_cell.length_a   1.000
_cell.length_b   1.000
_cell.length_c   1.000
_cell.angle_alpha   90.00
_cell.angle_beta   90.00
_cell.angle_gamma   90.00
#
_symmetry.space_group_name_H-M   'P 1'
#
loop_
_entity.id
_entity.type
_entity.pdbx_description
1 polymer ?
#
loop_
_entity_poly.entity_id
_entity_poly.type
_entity_poly.pdbx_seq_one_letter_code
_entity_poly.pdbx_strand_id
1 'polypeptide(L)'
;MDKNKHKLYMAQILSLIFKDKNLCNTLAFKGGTSLMFFHNLNRFSTDLDFNLLDPEKIDMVYDKVRAILTRFGTIDDEAKKLYGPVLVLNYGKGERMLKVEISTRQYPNHYEMRSLAGTDIRVMTMPDMFAHKLCAMGERLSPRDIFDVYFFLQNHTEINEEIVKLRTGKNVSEYAAWCSEHVREASPKLIMQGLGEVLNDTKSKTFVKNKLIDDTSSALELFSAFPMIAKQNAMG
;
A
#
# COMPACT_ATOMS: atom_id res chain seq x y z
N MET A 1 -0.58 -12.08 17.35
CA MET A 1 -1.51 -11.93 16.19
C MET A 1 -1.57 -13.24 15.43
N ASP A 2 -2.75 -13.78 15.24
CA ASP A 2 -3.00 -14.86 14.29
C ASP A 2 -3.11 -14.27 12.87
N LYS A 3 -2.06 -14.50 12.04
CA LYS A 3 -1.99 -13.97 10.68
C LYS A 3 -3.10 -14.53 9.76
N ASN A 4 -3.48 -15.78 9.94
CA ASN A 4 -4.52 -16.41 9.10
C ASN A 4 -5.89 -15.83 9.41
N LYS A 5 -6.21 -15.68 10.69
CA LYS A 5 -7.44 -15.04 11.15
C LYS A 5 -7.52 -13.59 10.67
N HIS A 6 -6.43 -12.81 10.81
CA HIS A 6 -6.36 -11.43 10.35
C HIS A 6 -6.59 -11.32 8.83
N LYS A 7 -5.91 -12.18 8.04
CA LYS A 7 -6.07 -12.25 6.58
C LYS A 7 -7.51 -12.60 6.18
N LEU A 8 -8.14 -13.53 6.90
CA LEU A 8 -9.53 -13.91 6.65
C LEU A 8 -10.48 -12.73 6.88
N TYR A 9 -10.32 -11.99 7.98
CA TYR A 9 -11.15 -10.81 8.25
C TYR A 9 -10.95 -9.72 7.20
N MET A 10 -9.70 -9.43 6.80
CA MET A 10 -9.44 -8.49 5.71
C MET A 10 -10.15 -8.90 4.41
N ALA A 11 -10.08 -10.18 4.03
CA ALA A 11 -10.73 -10.68 2.81
C ALA A 11 -12.26 -10.59 2.89
N GLN A 12 -12.86 -10.92 4.04
CA GLN A 12 -14.30 -10.80 4.25
C GLN A 12 -14.78 -9.36 4.21
N ILE A 13 -14.06 -8.44 4.86
CA ILE A 13 -14.38 -7.00 4.84
C ILE A 13 -14.27 -6.44 3.43
N LEU A 14 -13.19 -6.76 2.68
CA LEU A 14 -13.04 -6.39 1.28
C LEU A 14 -14.21 -6.89 0.42
N SER A 15 -14.59 -8.15 0.59
CA SER A 15 -15.73 -8.73 -0.14
C SER A 15 -17.04 -7.99 0.15
N LEU A 16 -17.30 -7.61 1.40
CA LEU A 16 -18.52 -6.86 1.76
C LEU A 16 -18.50 -5.43 1.20
N ILE A 17 -17.34 -4.76 1.24
CA ILE A 17 -17.16 -3.42 0.67
C ILE A 17 -17.45 -3.45 -0.85
N PHE A 18 -16.85 -4.38 -1.58
CA PHE A 18 -17.00 -4.42 -3.04
C PHE A 18 -18.29 -5.08 -3.54
N LYS A 19 -19.06 -5.75 -2.68
CA LYS A 19 -20.43 -6.18 -2.96
C LYS A 19 -21.48 -5.08 -2.72
N ASP A 20 -21.15 -4.03 -1.96
CA ASP A 20 -22.04 -2.87 -1.81
C ASP A 20 -21.99 -2.01 -3.09
N LYS A 21 -23.16 -1.80 -3.72
CA LYS A 21 -23.30 -1.08 -5.00
C LYS A 21 -22.78 0.37 -4.98
N ASN A 22 -22.77 1.01 -3.83
CA ASN A 22 -22.25 2.38 -3.70
C ASN A 22 -20.75 2.36 -3.48
N LEU A 23 -20.26 1.49 -2.59
CA LEU A 23 -18.83 1.43 -2.24
C LEU A 23 -17.97 0.93 -3.40
N CYS A 24 -18.42 -0.08 -4.16
CA CYS A 24 -17.65 -0.61 -5.29
C CYS A 24 -17.43 0.42 -6.42
N ASN A 25 -18.29 1.44 -6.50
CA ASN A 25 -18.16 2.52 -7.48
C ASN A 25 -17.40 3.74 -6.96
N THR A 26 -17.15 3.81 -5.64
CA THR A 26 -16.54 4.98 -5.01
C THR A 26 -15.19 4.70 -4.37
N LEU A 27 -14.82 3.44 -4.21
CA LEU A 27 -13.57 3.04 -3.59
C LEU A 27 -12.67 2.26 -4.57
N ALA A 28 -11.37 2.46 -4.43
CA ALA A 28 -10.36 1.62 -5.05
C ALA A 28 -9.35 1.17 -3.98
N PHE A 29 -9.07 -0.12 -3.95
CA PHE A 29 -8.16 -0.75 -2.99
C PHE A 29 -6.71 -0.55 -3.40
N LYS A 30 -5.83 -0.29 -2.44
CA LYS A 30 -4.41 -0.02 -2.66
C LYS A 30 -3.53 -0.51 -1.51
N GLY A 31 -2.26 -0.19 -1.57
CA GLY A 31 -1.31 -0.36 -0.46
C GLY A 31 -0.75 -1.76 -0.33
N GLY A 32 -0.08 -2.01 0.81
CA GLY A 32 0.66 -3.26 1.03
C GLY A 32 -0.22 -4.51 1.05
N THR A 33 -1.48 -4.39 1.49
CA THR A 33 -2.40 -5.52 1.52
C THR A 33 -2.90 -5.88 0.12
N SER A 34 -3.07 -4.89 -0.77
CA SER A 34 -3.32 -5.14 -2.19
C SER A 34 -2.16 -5.91 -2.83
N LEU A 35 -0.92 -5.49 -2.59
CA LEU A 35 0.28 -6.21 -3.06
C LEU A 35 0.34 -7.64 -2.52
N MET A 36 0.00 -7.86 -1.25
CA MET A 36 -0.02 -9.18 -0.63
C MET A 36 -1.10 -10.09 -1.21
N PHE A 37 -2.30 -9.59 -1.49
CA PHE A 37 -3.39 -10.41 -2.02
C PHE A 37 -3.25 -10.74 -3.51
N PHE A 38 -2.75 -9.80 -4.32
CA PHE A 38 -2.82 -9.89 -5.77
C PHE A 38 -1.47 -10.02 -6.48
N HIS A 39 -0.36 -9.69 -5.81
CA HIS A 39 0.96 -9.60 -6.44
C HIS A 39 2.08 -10.36 -5.69
N ASN A 40 1.72 -11.25 -4.78
CA ASN A 40 2.66 -12.11 -4.04
C ASN A 40 3.74 -11.36 -3.25
N LEU A 41 3.41 -10.19 -2.69
CA LEU A 41 4.32 -9.48 -1.79
C LEU A 41 4.72 -10.39 -0.62
N ASN A 42 6.02 -10.66 -0.46
CA ASN A 42 6.54 -11.61 0.54
C ASN A 42 6.73 -10.98 1.94
N ARG A 43 5.78 -10.15 2.34
CA ARG A 43 5.59 -9.71 3.72
C ARG A 43 4.11 -9.65 4.04
N PHE A 44 3.78 -9.86 5.31
CA PHE A 44 2.41 -9.66 5.77
C PHE A 44 2.05 -8.18 5.81
N SER A 45 0.82 -7.86 5.46
CA SER A 45 0.25 -6.51 5.59
C SER A 45 -1.01 -6.56 6.44
N THR A 46 -1.25 -5.52 7.24
CA THR A 46 -2.23 -5.54 8.32
C THR A 46 -3.35 -4.52 8.18
N ASP A 47 -3.26 -3.64 7.20
CA ASP A 47 -4.15 -2.50 7.05
C ASP A 47 -4.93 -2.61 5.73
N LEU A 48 -6.12 -2.04 5.65
CA LEU A 48 -6.89 -1.90 4.42
C LEU A 48 -6.86 -0.43 4.00
N ASP A 49 -6.21 -0.13 2.89
CA ASP A 49 -6.05 1.22 2.37
C ASP A 49 -6.86 1.40 1.09
N PHE A 50 -7.63 2.49 1.02
CA PHE A 50 -8.46 2.81 -0.13
C PHE A 50 -8.20 4.22 -0.64
N ASN A 51 -8.39 4.44 -1.96
CA ASN A 51 -8.63 5.75 -2.53
C ASN A 51 -10.13 5.97 -2.65
N LEU A 52 -10.58 7.15 -2.27
CA LEU A 52 -11.92 7.65 -2.56
C LEU A 52 -11.91 8.28 -3.96
N LEU A 53 -12.71 7.73 -4.87
CA LEU A 53 -12.76 8.17 -6.27
C LEU A 53 -13.61 9.43 -6.47
N ASP A 54 -14.58 9.64 -5.59
CA ASP A 54 -15.50 10.79 -5.59
C ASP A 54 -15.50 11.43 -4.20
N PRO A 55 -14.74 12.52 -4.01
CA PRO A 55 -14.61 13.19 -2.71
C PRO A 55 -15.93 13.63 -2.07
N GLU A 56 -16.96 13.94 -2.89
CA GLU A 56 -18.27 14.37 -2.39
C GLU A 56 -19.01 13.26 -1.62
N LYS A 57 -18.63 12.00 -1.85
CA LYS A 57 -19.25 10.82 -1.20
C LYS A 57 -18.60 10.40 0.11
N ILE A 58 -17.71 11.20 0.68
CA ILE A 58 -16.92 10.82 1.84
C ILE A 58 -17.76 10.40 3.05
N ASP A 59 -18.82 11.14 3.37
CA ASP A 59 -19.67 10.85 4.54
C ASP A 59 -20.47 9.55 4.32
N MET A 60 -21.06 9.36 3.15
CA MET A 60 -21.74 8.11 2.79
C MET A 60 -20.80 6.91 2.85
N VAL A 61 -19.58 7.06 2.32
CA VAL A 61 -18.56 5.99 2.34
C VAL A 61 -18.14 5.68 3.77
N TYR A 62 -17.89 6.71 4.58
CA TYR A 62 -17.54 6.55 5.99
C TYR A 62 -18.61 5.76 6.75
N ASP A 63 -19.88 6.18 6.66
CA ASP A 63 -20.99 5.54 7.36
C ASP A 63 -21.16 4.06 6.96
N LYS A 64 -21.10 3.77 5.66
CA LYS A 64 -21.23 2.40 5.15
C LYS A 64 -20.03 1.51 5.54
N VAL A 65 -18.81 2.00 5.43
CA VAL A 65 -17.63 1.24 5.84
C VAL A 65 -17.66 0.98 7.34
N ARG A 66 -18.01 1.98 8.15
CA ARG A 66 -18.20 1.84 9.59
C ARG A 66 -19.24 0.76 9.93
N ALA A 67 -20.40 0.78 9.26
CA ALA A 67 -21.45 -0.22 9.45
C ALA A 67 -21.01 -1.65 9.05
N ILE A 68 -20.15 -1.78 8.04
CA ILE A 68 -19.57 -3.09 7.69
C ILE A 68 -18.60 -3.55 8.80
N LEU A 69 -17.70 -2.68 9.26
CA LEU A 69 -16.69 -3.03 10.26
C LEU A 69 -17.32 -3.44 11.60
N THR A 70 -18.39 -2.77 12.04
CA THR A 70 -19.09 -3.11 13.29
C THR A 70 -19.73 -4.50 13.30
N ARG A 71 -19.83 -5.16 12.15
CA ARG A 71 -20.27 -6.58 12.07
C ARG A 71 -19.17 -7.56 12.50
N PHE A 72 -17.91 -7.09 12.58
CA PHE A 72 -16.75 -7.92 12.92
C PHE A 72 -16.20 -7.65 14.32
N GLY A 73 -16.59 -6.55 14.95
CA GLY A 73 -16.12 -6.16 16.27
C GLY A 73 -16.47 -4.73 16.64
N THR A 74 -15.71 -4.14 17.54
CA THR A 74 -15.87 -2.75 17.98
C THR A 74 -14.92 -1.82 17.23
N ILE A 75 -15.34 -0.57 17.00
CA ILE A 75 -14.47 0.48 16.52
C ILE A 75 -13.87 1.15 17.76
N ASP A 76 -12.58 0.90 18.00
CA ASP A 76 -11.87 1.38 19.19
C ASP A 76 -11.27 2.78 18.99
N ASP A 77 -11.00 3.15 17.72
CA ASP A 77 -10.53 4.49 17.36
C ASP A 77 -11.06 4.87 15.98
N GLU A 78 -11.49 6.11 15.85
CA GLU A 78 -11.92 6.70 14.58
C GLU A 78 -11.56 8.17 14.52
N ALA A 79 -11.01 8.61 13.38
CA ALA A 79 -10.61 9.99 13.17
C ALA A 79 -10.85 10.44 11.73
N LYS A 80 -11.45 11.62 11.57
CA LYS A 80 -11.48 12.32 10.28
C LYS A 80 -10.19 13.15 10.17
N LYS A 81 -9.17 12.61 9.48
CA LYS A 81 -7.88 13.28 9.27
C LYS A 81 -7.94 14.17 8.03
N LEU A 82 -6.91 15.02 7.86
CA LEU A 82 -6.77 15.93 6.71
C LEU A 82 -6.96 15.23 5.35
N TYR A 83 -6.49 13.99 5.24
CA TYR A 83 -6.54 13.23 4.00
C TYR A 83 -7.57 12.09 4.03
N GLY A 84 -8.59 12.22 4.86
CA GLY A 84 -9.72 11.31 4.94
C GLY A 84 -9.79 10.50 6.23
N PRO A 85 -10.86 9.72 6.40
CA PRO A 85 -11.12 9.01 7.63
C PRO A 85 -10.23 7.79 7.82
N VAL A 86 -9.96 7.50 9.08
CA VAL A 86 -9.31 6.29 9.56
C VAL A 86 -10.22 5.65 10.60
N LEU A 87 -10.45 4.34 10.46
CA LEU A 87 -11.21 3.52 11.43
C LEU A 87 -10.31 2.39 11.91
N VAL A 88 -10.34 2.10 13.22
CA VAL A 88 -9.56 1.03 13.83
C VAL A 88 -10.50 0.02 14.46
N LEU A 89 -10.58 -1.15 13.81
CA LEU A 89 -11.41 -2.27 14.24
C LEU A 89 -10.68 -3.16 15.24
N ASN A 90 -11.30 -3.39 16.38
CA ASN A 90 -10.93 -4.41 17.35
C ASN A 90 -11.87 -5.61 17.19
N TYR A 91 -11.35 -6.74 16.74
CA TYR A 91 -12.15 -7.94 16.51
C TYR A 91 -11.82 -9.09 17.50
N GLY A 92 -11.09 -8.80 18.57
CA GLY A 92 -10.83 -9.76 19.64
C GLY A 92 -9.67 -9.42 20.56
N LYS A 93 -9.78 -9.83 21.81
CA LYS A 93 -8.75 -9.59 22.84
C LYS A 93 -7.43 -10.30 22.45
N GLY A 94 -6.34 -9.53 22.47
CA GLY A 94 -4.99 -10.03 22.13
C GLY A 94 -4.70 -10.12 20.64
N GLU A 95 -5.66 -9.79 19.79
CA GLU A 95 -5.44 -9.68 18.35
C GLU A 95 -4.90 -8.29 17.97
N ARG A 96 -4.26 -8.21 16.81
CA ARG A 96 -3.87 -6.92 16.24
C ARG A 96 -5.10 -6.22 15.68
N MET A 97 -5.27 -4.95 16.03
CA MET A 97 -6.33 -4.14 15.45
C MET A 97 -6.15 -3.99 13.94
N LEU A 98 -7.26 -3.99 13.21
CA LEU A 98 -7.28 -3.75 11.77
C LEU A 98 -7.58 -2.27 11.50
N LYS A 99 -6.61 -1.57 10.92
CA LYS A 99 -6.80 -0.20 10.45
C LYS A 99 -7.39 -0.20 9.05
N VAL A 100 -8.41 0.62 8.86
CA VAL A 100 -9.00 0.92 7.54
C VAL A 100 -8.83 2.41 7.28
N GLU A 101 -8.16 2.76 6.19
CA GLU A 101 -7.90 4.15 5.80
C GLU A 101 -8.51 4.45 4.43
N ILE A 102 -9.24 5.55 4.33
CA ILE A 102 -9.86 6.02 3.08
C ILE A 102 -9.22 7.36 2.73
N SER A 103 -8.38 7.37 1.70
CA SER A 103 -7.65 8.57 1.28
C SER A 103 -8.47 9.39 0.29
N THR A 104 -8.60 10.69 0.57
CA THR A 104 -9.23 11.68 -0.31
C THR A 104 -8.23 12.36 -1.25
N ARG A 105 -6.94 12.01 -1.19
CA ARG A 105 -5.91 12.57 -2.08
C ARG A 105 -6.19 12.15 -3.52
N GLN A 106 -6.22 13.13 -4.41
CA GLN A 106 -6.43 12.92 -5.83
C GLN A 106 -5.09 12.99 -6.57
N TYR A 107 -4.78 11.93 -7.31
CA TYR A 107 -3.67 11.82 -8.23
C TYR A 107 -4.19 11.18 -9.53
N PRO A 108 -3.48 11.27 -10.65
CA PRO A 108 -3.85 10.59 -11.90
C PRO A 108 -3.61 9.07 -11.79
N ASN A 109 -4.40 8.44 -10.91
CA ASN A 109 -4.28 7.02 -10.63
C ASN A 109 -5.09 6.19 -11.63
N HIS A 110 -4.53 5.04 -12.00
CA HIS A 110 -5.18 4.02 -12.82
C HIS A 110 -5.59 2.83 -11.94
N TYR A 111 -6.67 2.18 -12.35
CA TYR A 111 -7.24 1.07 -11.61
C TYR A 111 -7.57 -0.09 -12.54
N GLU A 112 -7.49 -1.29 -12.03
CA GLU A 112 -7.86 -2.51 -12.71
C GLU A 112 -8.80 -3.36 -11.84
N MET A 113 -9.51 -4.30 -12.45
CA MET A 113 -10.35 -5.25 -11.71
C MET A 113 -9.56 -6.52 -11.42
N ARG A 114 -9.58 -6.95 -10.16
CA ARG A 114 -8.97 -8.21 -9.69
C ARG A 114 -10.01 -9.01 -8.92
N SER A 115 -10.01 -10.33 -9.07
CA SER A 115 -10.94 -11.19 -8.34
C SER A 115 -10.32 -11.75 -7.06
N LEU A 116 -11.05 -11.66 -5.95
CA LEU A 116 -10.70 -12.28 -4.67
C LEU A 116 -11.89 -13.08 -4.15
N ALA A 117 -11.74 -14.41 -4.08
CA ALA A 117 -12.79 -15.31 -3.59
C ALA A 117 -14.17 -15.04 -4.24
N GLY A 118 -14.21 -14.82 -5.56
CA GLY A 118 -15.43 -14.57 -6.31
C GLY A 118 -16.01 -13.17 -6.18
N THR A 119 -15.26 -12.22 -5.64
CA THR A 119 -15.63 -10.80 -5.59
C THR A 119 -14.65 -10.00 -6.44
N ASP A 120 -15.18 -9.20 -7.38
CA ASP A 120 -14.37 -8.29 -8.18
C ASP A 120 -14.05 -7.03 -7.39
N ILE A 121 -12.75 -6.73 -7.26
CA ILE A 121 -12.20 -5.63 -6.47
C ILE A 121 -11.48 -4.68 -7.42
N ARG A 122 -11.85 -3.40 -7.38
CA ARG A 122 -11.09 -2.35 -8.06
C ARG A 122 -9.80 -2.09 -7.30
N VAL A 123 -8.66 -2.28 -7.96
CA VAL A 123 -7.33 -2.21 -7.38
C VAL A 123 -6.51 -1.17 -8.13
N MET A 124 -5.70 -0.39 -7.42
CA MET A 124 -4.72 0.50 -8.04
C MET A 124 -3.69 -0.32 -8.82
N THR A 125 -3.29 0.15 -10.01
CA THR A 125 -2.31 -0.54 -10.86
C THR A 125 -0.92 -0.59 -10.22
N MET A 126 -0.11 -1.55 -10.62
CA MET A 126 1.27 -1.71 -10.12
C MET A 126 2.15 -0.48 -10.38
N PRO A 127 2.13 0.15 -11.58
CA PRO A 127 2.93 1.37 -11.83
C PRO A 127 2.58 2.53 -10.88
N ASP A 128 1.30 2.71 -10.57
CA ASP A 128 0.84 3.77 -9.68
C ASP A 128 1.21 3.46 -8.22
N MET A 129 1.03 2.20 -7.80
CA MET A 129 1.45 1.76 -6.46
C MET A 129 2.96 1.93 -6.27
N PHE A 130 3.78 1.62 -7.29
CA PHE A 130 5.21 1.83 -7.23
C PHE A 130 5.56 3.32 -7.08
N ALA A 131 4.97 4.19 -7.90
CA ALA A 131 5.18 5.64 -7.79
C ALA A 131 4.85 6.16 -6.40
N HIS A 132 3.68 5.76 -5.85
CA HIS A 132 3.31 6.16 -4.50
C HIS A 132 4.25 5.61 -3.42
N LYS A 133 4.76 4.39 -3.56
CA LYS A 133 5.68 3.77 -2.61
C LYS A 133 7.09 4.38 -2.67
N LEU A 134 7.57 4.69 -3.86
CA LEU A 134 8.85 5.38 -4.04
C LEU A 134 8.81 6.77 -3.39
N CYS A 135 7.73 7.55 -3.63
CA CYS A 135 7.56 8.85 -2.98
C CYS A 135 7.45 8.72 -1.45
N ALA A 136 6.66 7.78 -0.95
CA ALA A 136 6.50 7.58 0.49
C ALA A 136 7.80 7.13 1.17
N MET A 137 8.63 6.32 0.50
CA MET A 137 9.94 5.93 0.98
C MET A 137 10.86 7.15 1.14
N GLY A 138 10.91 8.02 0.15
CA GLY A 138 11.71 9.26 0.24
C GLY A 138 11.20 10.24 1.30
N GLU A 139 9.88 10.29 1.55
CA GLU A 139 9.30 11.19 2.55
C GLU A 139 9.57 10.77 4.00
N ARG A 140 9.69 9.49 4.31
CA ARG A 140 9.66 9.00 5.71
C ARG A 140 10.57 7.82 6.05
N LEU A 141 11.29 7.23 5.10
CA LEU A 141 12.16 6.06 5.25
C LEU A 141 11.52 4.90 6.06
N SER A 142 10.21 4.68 5.88
CA SER A 142 9.52 3.60 6.57
C SER A 142 10.06 2.24 6.13
N PRO A 143 10.38 1.32 7.05
CA PRO A 143 10.88 -0.01 6.72
C PRO A 143 10.00 -0.77 5.72
N ARG A 144 8.68 -0.63 5.84
CA ARG A 144 7.73 -1.29 4.92
C ARG A 144 7.76 -0.67 3.54
N ASP A 145 7.95 0.66 3.42
CA ASP A 145 8.03 1.31 2.12
C ASP A 145 9.34 0.96 1.41
N ILE A 146 10.46 0.86 2.14
CA ILE A 146 11.75 0.37 1.60
C ILE A 146 11.60 -1.05 1.05
N PHE A 147 10.97 -1.95 1.81
CA PHE A 147 10.73 -3.32 1.38
C PHE A 147 9.81 -3.39 0.15
N ASP A 148 8.76 -2.57 0.11
CA ASP A 148 7.82 -2.52 -1.02
C ASP A 148 8.51 -1.96 -2.27
N VAL A 149 9.33 -0.91 -2.15
CA VAL A 149 10.12 -0.37 -3.27
C VAL A 149 11.11 -1.42 -3.79
N TYR A 150 11.82 -2.12 -2.91
CA TYR A 150 12.67 -3.24 -3.31
C TYR A 150 11.90 -4.32 -4.07
N PHE A 151 10.69 -4.68 -3.59
CA PHE A 151 9.83 -5.63 -4.28
C PHE A 151 9.48 -5.18 -5.70
N PHE A 152 9.11 -3.91 -5.92
CA PHE A 152 8.81 -3.39 -7.26
C PHE A 152 10.03 -3.43 -8.19
N LEU A 153 11.19 -3.04 -7.68
CA LEU A 153 12.45 -3.06 -8.45
C LEU A 153 12.83 -4.50 -8.86
N GLN A 154 12.72 -5.47 -7.95
CA GLN A 154 13.02 -6.88 -8.23
C GLN A 154 12.04 -7.50 -9.24
N ASN A 155 10.82 -7.01 -9.32
CA ASN A 155 9.82 -7.47 -10.29
C ASN A 155 9.85 -6.67 -11.61
N HIS A 156 10.85 -5.80 -11.80
CA HIS A 156 10.97 -4.96 -13.00
C HIS A 156 9.67 -4.21 -13.32
N THR A 157 9.04 -3.69 -12.28
CA THR A 157 7.75 -3.00 -12.42
C THR A 157 7.94 -1.64 -13.08
N GLU A 158 7.12 -1.32 -14.06
CA GLU A 158 7.04 0.02 -14.63
C GLU A 158 6.55 1.02 -13.57
N ILE A 159 6.90 2.31 -13.72
CA ILE A 159 6.48 3.37 -12.80
C ILE A 159 5.67 4.46 -13.50
N ASN A 160 4.66 4.99 -12.83
CA ASN A 160 3.91 6.16 -13.29
C ASN A 160 4.70 7.45 -12.99
N GLU A 161 5.34 8.01 -14.01
CA GLU A 161 6.17 9.21 -13.90
C GLU A 161 5.37 10.45 -13.49
N GLU A 162 4.13 10.58 -13.95
CA GLU A 162 3.29 11.73 -13.64
C GLU A 162 3.04 11.86 -12.14
N ILE A 163 2.77 10.75 -11.46
CA ILE A 163 2.59 10.71 -10.00
C ILE A 163 3.88 11.14 -9.29
N VAL A 164 5.03 10.63 -9.71
CA VAL A 164 6.32 11.02 -9.12
C VAL A 164 6.53 12.52 -9.28
N LYS A 165 6.36 13.05 -10.50
CA LYS A 165 6.53 14.46 -10.80
C LYS A 165 5.58 15.37 -9.99
N LEU A 166 4.31 15.00 -9.89
CA LEU A 166 3.32 15.75 -9.12
C LEU A 166 3.62 15.78 -7.62
N ARG A 167 4.15 14.69 -7.07
CA ARG A 167 4.43 14.59 -5.64
C ARG A 167 5.77 15.21 -5.23
N THR A 168 6.76 15.18 -6.11
CA THR A 168 8.14 15.53 -5.76
C THR A 168 8.71 16.71 -6.51
N GLY A 169 8.08 17.12 -7.62
CA GLY A 169 8.61 18.12 -8.55
C GLY A 169 9.76 17.62 -9.43
N LYS A 170 10.22 16.36 -9.25
CA LYS A 170 11.35 15.75 -9.97
C LYS A 170 10.86 14.72 -10.99
N ASN A 171 11.67 14.47 -12.03
CA ASN A 171 11.46 13.29 -12.87
C ASN A 171 11.90 12.01 -12.14
N VAL A 172 11.56 10.86 -12.70
CA VAL A 172 11.81 9.55 -12.08
C VAL A 172 13.30 9.30 -11.87
N SER A 173 14.15 9.59 -12.87
CA SER A 173 15.60 9.38 -12.77
C SER A 173 16.22 10.19 -11.64
N GLU A 174 15.91 11.48 -11.58
CA GLU A 174 16.44 12.38 -10.52
C GLU A 174 15.95 11.94 -9.13
N TYR A 175 14.68 11.57 -9.02
CA TYR A 175 14.12 11.18 -7.73
C TYR A 175 14.64 9.81 -7.27
N ALA A 176 14.77 8.84 -8.17
CA ALA A 176 15.32 7.52 -7.86
C ALA A 176 16.81 7.60 -7.48
N ALA A 177 17.61 8.44 -8.17
CA ALA A 177 18.99 8.68 -7.81
C ALA A 177 19.12 9.29 -6.40
N TRP A 178 18.30 10.28 -6.09
CA TRP A 178 18.26 10.84 -4.73
C TRP A 178 17.83 9.78 -3.70
N CYS A 179 16.80 8.98 -4.00
CA CYS A 179 16.34 7.91 -3.12
C CYS A 179 17.41 6.84 -2.88
N SER A 180 18.28 6.55 -3.86
CA SER A 180 19.34 5.54 -3.72
C SER A 180 20.37 5.93 -2.64
N GLU A 181 20.66 7.21 -2.50
CA GLU A 181 21.51 7.73 -1.44
C GLU A 181 20.75 7.84 -0.11
N HIS A 182 19.54 8.39 -0.16
CA HIS A 182 18.72 8.64 1.04
C HIS A 182 18.34 7.36 1.78
N VAL A 183 18.10 6.24 1.10
CA VAL A 183 17.76 4.96 1.74
C VAL A 183 18.89 4.44 2.65
N ARG A 184 20.15 4.82 2.42
CA ARG A 184 21.31 4.45 3.24
C ARG A 184 21.29 5.09 4.63
N GLU A 185 20.49 6.14 4.82
CA GLU A 185 20.31 6.77 6.14
C GLU A 185 19.41 5.92 7.06
N ALA A 186 18.71 4.92 6.50
CA ALA A 186 17.83 4.07 7.28
C ALA A 186 18.61 3.18 8.26
N SER A 187 18.22 3.20 9.53
CA SER A 187 18.87 2.37 10.55
C SER A 187 18.48 0.89 10.42
N PRO A 188 19.44 -0.06 10.33
CA PRO A 188 19.14 -1.50 10.31
C PRO A 188 18.30 -1.96 11.51
N LYS A 189 18.48 -1.34 12.68
CA LYS A 189 17.69 -1.63 13.87
C LYS A 189 16.22 -1.26 13.68
N LEU A 190 15.94 -0.07 13.12
CA LEU A 190 14.57 0.37 12.82
C LEU A 190 13.93 -0.49 11.73
N ILE A 191 14.69 -0.91 10.72
CA ILE A 191 14.22 -1.83 9.68
C ILE A 191 13.68 -3.11 10.31
N MET A 192 14.41 -3.74 11.22
CA MET A 192 13.96 -4.97 11.89
C MET A 192 12.77 -4.74 12.81
N GLN A 193 12.70 -3.61 13.50
CA GLN A 193 11.52 -3.26 14.34
C GLN A 193 10.25 -3.12 13.49
N GLY A 194 10.34 -2.53 12.30
CA GLY A 194 9.19 -2.32 11.42
C GLY A 194 8.77 -3.55 10.60
N LEU A 195 9.70 -4.47 10.32
CA LEU A 195 9.46 -5.63 9.44
C LEU A 195 9.48 -6.98 10.16
N GLY A 196 10.14 -7.10 11.32
CA GLY A 196 10.38 -8.39 11.97
C GLY A 196 9.12 -9.23 12.26
N GLU A 197 8.00 -8.57 12.61
CA GLU A 197 6.72 -9.24 12.88
C GLU A 197 5.97 -9.66 11.61
N VAL A 198 6.20 -8.96 10.51
CA VAL A 198 5.46 -9.16 9.25
C VAL A 198 6.16 -10.12 8.28
N LEU A 199 7.43 -10.42 8.50
CA LEU A 199 8.16 -11.44 7.76
C LEU A 199 7.83 -12.84 8.27
N ASN A 200 7.71 -13.80 7.33
CA ASN A 200 7.21 -15.14 7.64
C ASN A 200 8.33 -16.13 8.00
N ASP A 201 9.54 -15.94 7.52
CA ASP A 201 10.62 -16.91 7.61
C ASP A 201 11.97 -16.28 8.00
N THR A 202 12.88 -17.11 8.48
CA THR A 202 14.22 -16.70 8.94
C THR A 202 15.08 -16.17 7.80
N LYS A 203 14.93 -16.70 6.58
CA LYS A 203 15.72 -16.28 5.41
C LYS A 203 15.37 -14.83 5.05
N SER A 204 14.08 -14.51 4.98
CA SER A 204 13.60 -13.15 4.75
C SER A 204 14.06 -12.17 5.84
N LYS A 205 14.05 -12.60 7.13
CA LYS A 205 14.56 -11.78 8.23
C LYS A 205 16.07 -11.54 8.12
N THR A 206 16.84 -12.54 7.76
CA THR A 206 18.30 -12.40 7.55
C THR A 206 18.62 -11.48 6.40
N PHE A 207 17.91 -11.61 5.29
CA PHE A 207 18.02 -10.72 4.14
C PHE A 207 17.72 -9.27 4.53
N VAL A 208 16.58 -9.03 5.17
CA VAL A 208 16.15 -7.68 5.58
C VAL A 208 17.16 -7.03 6.52
N LYS A 209 17.71 -7.80 7.46
CA LYS A 209 18.69 -7.31 8.41
C LYS A 209 20.03 -6.89 7.76
N ASN A 210 20.50 -7.68 6.77
CA ASN A 210 21.87 -7.59 6.30
C ASN A 210 22.03 -6.97 4.90
N LYS A 211 20.96 -6.95 4.09
CA LYS A 211 21.08 -6.63 2.66
C LYS A 211 20.03 -5.66 2.14
N LEU A 212 18.85 -5.56 2.76
CA LEU A 212 17.73 -4.80 2.19
C LEU A 212 18.11 -3.36 1.82
N ILE A 213 18.84 -2.66 2.68
CA ILE A 213 19.22 -1.26 2.45
C ILE A 213 20.17 -1.17 1.24
N ASP A 214 21.26 -1.95 1.26
CA ASP A 214 22.28 -1.91 0.21
C ASP A 214 21.73 -2.38 -1.13
N ASP A 215 20.96 -3.47 -1.14
CA ASP A 215 20.37 -4.02 -2.36
C ASP A 215 19.29 -3.06 -2.91
N THR A 216 18.52 -2.38 -2.05
CA THR A 216 17.54 -1.35 -2.49
C THR A 216 18.26 -0.13 -3.06
N SER A 217 19.33 0.34 -2.41
CA SER A 217 20.14 1.45 -2.90
C SER A 217 20.72 1.14 -4.27
N SER A 218 21.39 0.00 -4.43
CA SER A 218 22.00 -0.41 -5.71
C SER A 218 20.96 -0.60 -6.82
N ALA A 219 19.80 -1.19 -6.49
CA ALA A 219 18.72 -1.36 -7.46
C ALA A 219 18.11 -0.01 -7.89
N LEU A 220 17.98 0.97 -6.97
CA LEU A 220 17.52 2.32 -7.29
C LEU A 220 18.53 3.08 -8.15
N GLU A 221 19.83 2.93 -7.90
CA GLU A 221 20.90 3.52 -8.71
C GLU A 221 20.81 3.01 -10.16
N LEU A 222 20.70 1.70 -10.36
CA LEU A 222 20.49 1.11 -11.68
C LEU A 222 19.19 1.59 -12.33
N PHE A 223 18.09 1.61 -11.58
CA PHE A 223 16.78 2.07 -12.05
C PHE A 223 16.80 3.55 -12.45
N SER A 224 17.55 4.39 -11.74
CA SER A 224 17.68 5.82 -12.05
C SER A 224 18.34 6.07 -13.40
N ALA A 225 19.28 5.21 -13.79
CA ALA A 225 19.94 5.28 -15.10
C ALA A 225 19.03 4.81 -16.25
N PHE A 226 18.17 3.82 -16.00
CA PHE A 226 17.28 3.19 -17.00
C PHE A 226 15.88 2.96 -16.42
N PRO A 227 15.09 4.01 -16.14
CA PRO A 227 13.76 3.84 -15.55
C PRO A 227 12.78 3.23 -16.55
N MET A 228 12.01 2.27 -16.08
CA MET A 228 10.91 1.68 -16.85
C MET A 228 9.65 2.51 -16.60
N ILE A 229 9.35 3.41 -17.55
CA ILE A 229 8.19 4.29 -17.46
C ILE A 229 6.97 3.60 -18.05
N ALA A 230 5.87 3.58 -17.31
CA ALA A 230 4.60 3.05 -17.79
C ALA A 230 4.09 3.91 -18.96
N LYS A 231 3.73 3.26 -20.05
CA LYS A 231 3.10 3.93 -21.19
C LYS A 231 1.74 4.45 -20.73
N GLN A 232 1.51 5.74 -20.90
CA GLN A 232 0.16 6.29 -20.77
C GLN A 232 -0.67 5.69 -21.92
N ASN A 233 -1.57 4.76 -21.59
CA ASN A 233 -2.58 4.37 -22.57
C ASN A 233 -3.46 5.60 -22.78
N ALA A 234 -3.34 6.22 -23.94
CA ALA A 234 -4.32 7.20 -24.39
C ALA A 234 -5.68 6.50 -24.29
N MET A 235 -6.52 6.98 -23.36
CA MET A 235 -7.90 6.54 -23.31
C MET A 235 -8.54 6.94 -24.62
N GLY A 236 -8.87 5.93 -25.46
CA GLY A 236 -9.78 6.07 -26.58
C GLY A 236 -11.21 6.22 -26.07
#